data_29def5384c503a748a340547398cd98a
#
_entry.id   29def5384c503a748a340547398cd98a
#
_cell.length_a   1.000
_cell.length_b   1.000
_cell.length_c   1.000
_cell.angle_alpha   90.00
_cell.angle_beta   90.00
_cell.angle_gamma   90.00
#
_symmetry.space_group_name_H-M   'P 1'
#
loop_
_entity.id
_entity.type
_entity.pdbx_description
1 polymer ?
#
loop_
_entity_poly.entity_id
_entity_poly.type
_entity_poly.pdbx_seq_one_letter_code
_entity_poly.pdbx_strand_id
1 'polypeptide(L)'
;MEMSSIELIQSIQSRKLKVCVVGIGRIGLPTALSFANSGLSTIGVDINCELVMSINSGIFPLKDEPGYDIIFENVKREKKFFATTKIDEGVSQSDVILLSLPTPMDENNVPSYSALKSVGKQLHDLLTPDSLVIVESTIEPGFVEDELISIIEGDGNRLKAGKKCGIG
;
A
#
# COMPACT_ATOMS: atom_id res chain seq x y z
N MET A 1 -7.09 -1.80 -22.05
CA MET A 1 -8.47 -1.23 -22.13
C MET A 1 -8.63 -0.48 -20.83
N GLU A 2 -8.80 0.84 -20.89
CA GLU A 2 -8.97 1.64 -19.68
C GLU A 2 -10.33 1.32 -19.04
N MET A 3 -10.32 1.04 -17.75
CA MET A 3 -11.54 0.77 -17.00
C MET A 3 -12.37 2.07 -16.90
N SER A 4 -13.62 2.02 -17.30
CA SER A 4 -14.51 3.19 -17.20
C SER A 4 -14.81 3.52 -15.72
N SER A 5 -15.16 4.77 -15.42
CA SER A 5 -15.54 5.18 -14.07
C SER A 5 -16.70 4.33 -13.50
N ILE A 6 -17.60 3.86 -14.34
CA ILE A 6 -18.72 3.00 -13.94
C ILE A 6 -18.22 1.61 -13.53
N GLU A 7 -17.31 1.02 -14.32
CA GLU A 7 -16.69 -0.29 -14.01
C GLU A 7 -15.87 -0.22 -12.71
N LEU A 8 -15.16 0.88 -12.48
CA LEU A 8 -14.41 1.12 -11.24
C LEU A 8 -15.38 1.17 -10.04
N ILE A 9 -16.44 1.95 -10.12
CA ILE A 9 -17.46 2.04 -9.05
C ILE A 9 -18.08 0.66 -8.79
N GLN A 10 -18.42 -0.09 -9.82
CA GLN A 10 -18.98 -1.44 -9.69
C GLN A 10 -17.97 -2.41 -9.05
N SER A 11 -16.69 -2.29 -9.36
CA SER A 11 -15.61 -3.11 -8.78
C SER A 11 -15.42 -2.81 -7.29
N ILE A 12 -15.51 -1.55 -6.90
CA ILE A 12 -15.50 -1.13 -5.49
C ILE A 12 -16.73 -1.70 -4.76
N GLN A 13 -17.93 -1.47 -5.30
CA GLN A 13 -19.19 -1.92 -4.69
C GLN A 13 -19.29 -3.44 -4.58
N SER A 14 -18.79 -4.17 -5.57
CA SER A 14 -18.76 -5.63 -5.58
C SER A 14 -17.58 -6.22 -4.77
N ARG A 15 -16.72 -5.38 -4.16
CA ARG A 15 -15.56 -5.76 -3.35
C ARG A 15 -14.57 -6.67 -4.10
N LYS A 16 -14.42 -6.45 -5.39
CA LYS A 16 -13.50 -7.20 -6.24
C LYS A 16 -12.09 -6.61 -6.28
N LEU A 17 -11.93 -5.32 -5.92
CA LEU A 17 -10.64 -4.69 -5.85
C LEU A 17 -9.76 -5.34 -4.80
N LYS A 18 -8.48 -5.46 -5.13
CA LYS A 18 -7.43 -5.89 -4.21
C LYS A 18 -6.60 -4.70 -3.78
N VAL A 19 -6.28 -4.66 -2.50
CA VAL A 19 -5.51 -3.57 -1.89
C VAL A 19 -4.18 -4.12 -1.39
N CYS A 20 -3.10 -3.42 -1.67
CA CYS A 20 -1.79 -3.64 -1.07
C CYS A 20 -1.43 -2.45 -0.20
N VAL A 21 -1.02 -2.67 1.03
CA VAL A 21 -0.46 -1.64 1.91
C VAL A 21 1.00 -1.94 2.15
N VAL A 22 1.88 -1.07 1.67
CA VAL A 22 3.34 -1.18 1.83
C VAL A 22 3.77 -0.36 3.03
N GLY A 23 4.33 -1.05 4.03
CA GLY A 23 4.61 -0.53 5.37
C GLY A 23 3.41 -0.77 6.29
N ILE A 24 3.38 -1.90 7.00
CA ILE A 24 2.30 -2.27 7.94
C ILE A 24 2.73 -2.04 9.39
N GLY A 25 3.28 -0.84 9.64
CA GLY A 25 3.56 -0.33 10.98
C GLY A 25 2.28 0.21 11.67
N ARG A 26 2.48 1.22 12.55
CA ARG A 26 1.39 1.79 13.38
C ARG A 26 0.24 2.41 12.56
N ILE A 27 0.52 2.95 11.39
CA ILE A 27 -0.50 3.56 10.51
C ILE A 27 -0.98 2.52 9.48
N GLY A 28 -0.07 1.91 8.75
CA GLY A 28 -0.43 1.04 7.64
C GLY A 28 -1.16 -0.24 8.03
N LEU A 29 -0.88 -0.84 9.21
CA LEU A 29 -1.62 -2.03 9.64
C LEU A 29 -3.10 -1.73 9.95
N PRO A 30 -3.45 -0.70 10.74
CA PRO A 30 -4.85 -0.30 10.91
C PRO A 30 -5.55 0.04 9.59
N THR A 31 -4.87 0.75 8.68
CA THR A 31 -5.39 1.05 7.34
C THR A 31 -5.68 -0.23 6.56
N ALA A 32 -4.73 -1.17 6.51
CA ALA A 32 -4.92 -2.46 5.84
C ALA A 32 -6.08 -3.29 6.43
N LEU A 33 -6.17 -3.32 7.75
CA LEU A 33 -7.25 -4.03 8.45
C LEU A 33 -8.62 -3.38 8.20
N SER A 34 -8.69 -2.06 8.07
CA SER A 34 -9.92 -1.34 7.74
C SER A 34 -10.43 -1.70 6.34
N PHE A 35 -9.55 -1.77 5.34
CA PHE A 35 -9.90 -2.26 4.00
C PHE A 35 -10.37 -3.72 4.03
N ALA A 36 -9.64 -4.59 4.70
CA ALA A 36 -10.00 -5.99 4.83
C ALA A 36 -11.35 -6.18 5.53
N ASN A 37 -11.62 -5.41 6.60
CA ASN A 37 -12.88 -5.44 7.33
C ASN A 37 -14.08 -4.93 6.51
N SER A 38 -13.83 -4.06 5.52
CA SER A 38 -14.84 -3.67 4.54
C SER A 38 -15.15 -4.77 3.52
N GLY A 39 -14.41 -5.88 3.56
CA GLY A 39 -14.58 -7.07 2.70
C GLY A 39 -13.66 -7.10 1.49
N LEU A 40 -12.75 -6.13 1.32
CA LEU A 40 -11.74 -6.15 0.26
C LEU A 40 -10.62 -7.15 0.58
N SER A 41 -10.10 -7.81 -0.45
CA SER A 41 -8.89 -8.62 -0.31
C SER A 41 -7.68 -7.71 -0.13
N THR A 42 -7.01 -7.81 1.00
CA THR A 42 -5.93 -6.88 1.38
C THR A 42 -4.64 -7.62 1.71
N ILE A 43 -3.53 -7.12 1.20
CA ILE A 43 -2.19 -7.64 1.42
C ILE A 43 -1.36 -6.56 2.13
N GLY A 44 -0.77 -6.92 3.26
CA GLY A 44 0.22 -6.09 3.92
C GLY A 44 1.63 -6.47 3.50
N VAL A 45 2.47 -5.49 3.16
CA VAL A 45 3.88 -5.71 2.84
C VAL A 45 4.75 -4.98 3.85
N ASP A 46 5.72 -5.67 4.45
CA ASP A 46 6.71 -5.06 5.33
C ASP A 46 8.04 -5.80 5.26
N ILE A 47 9.14 -5.07 5.36
CA ILE A 47 10.48 -5.65 5.38
C ILE A 47 10.81 -6.39 6.68
N ASN A 48 10.04 -6.13 7.74
CA ASN A 48 10.23 -6.76 9.05
C ASN A 48 9.63 -8.17 9.07
N CYS A 49 10.50 -9.17 8.91
CA CYS A 49 10.10 -10.59 8.90
C CYS A 49 9.40 -11.02 10.19
N GLU A 50 9.81 -10.51 11.35
CA GLU A 50 9.22 -10.88 12.64
C GLU A 50 7.79 -10.37 12.76
N LEU A 51 7.56 -9.12 12.31
CA LEU A 51 6.23 -8.53 12.24
C LEU A 51 5.31 -9.34 11.32
N VAL A 52 5.77 -9.67 10.12
CA VAL A 52 5.02 -10.44 9.13
C VAL A 52 4.68 -11.85 9.67
N MET A 53 5.66 -12.53 10.28
CA MET A 53 5.42 -13.84 10.88
C MET A 53 4.42 -13.78 12.04
N SER A 54 4.53 -12.78 12.91
CA SER A 54 3.63 -12.56 14.05
C SER A 54 2.19 -12.36 13.55
N ILE A 55 1.99 -11.48 12.59
CA ILE A 55 0.67 -11.21 11.97
C ILE A 55 0.09 -12.49 11.35
N ASN A 56 0.88 -13.21 10.56
CA ASN A 56 0.40 -14.43 9.89
C ASN A 56 0.10 -15.55 10.88
N SER A 57 0.78 -15.60 12.02
CA SER A 57 0.50 -16.53 13.13
C SER A 57 -0.74 -16.14 13.95
N GLY A 58 -1.38 -15.00 13.65
CA GLY A 58 -2.59 -14.56 14.35
C GLY A 58 -2.31 -13.72 15.60
N ILE A 59 -1.10 -13.17 15.74
CA ILE A 59 -0.73 -12.29 16.85
C ILE A 59 -0.87 -10.85 16.38
N PHE A 60 -1.79 -10.09 17.01
CA PHE A 60 -1.96 -8.67 16.73
C PHE A 60 -0.84 -7.85 17.40
N PRO A 61 -0.04 -7.08 16.65
CA PRO A 61 1.17 -6.46 17.20
C PRO A 61 0.92 -5.12 17.91
N LEU A 62 -0.19 -4.42 17.61
CA LEU A 62 -0.46 -3.07 18.09
C LEU A 62 -1.38 -3.09 19.31
N LYS A 63 -0.84 -3.47 20.46
CA LYS A 63 -1.62 -3.63 21.70
C LYS A 63 -2.29 -2.33 22.21
N ASP A 64 -1.78 -1.18 21.77
CA ASP A 64 -2.25 0.15 22.20
C ASP A 64 -3.34 0.72 21.28
N GLU A 65 -3.80 -0.04 20.26
CA GLU A 65 -4.84 0.38 19.32
C GLU A 65 -6.17 -0.31 19.62
N PRO A 66 -7.05 0.30 20.44
CA PRO A 66 -8.28 -0.34 20.88
C PRO A 66 -9.22 -0.70 19.73
N GLY A 67 -9.76 -1.91 19.76
CA GLY A 67 -10.74 -2.40 18.79
C GLY A 67 -10.15 -3.01 17.51
N TYR A 68 -8.89 -2.75 17.21
CA TYR A 68 -8.23 -3.36 16.04
C TYR A 68 -7.88 -4.83 16.26
N ASP A 69 -7.73 -5.27 17.48
CA ASP A 69 -7.60 -6.69 17.84
C ASP A 69 -8.81 -7.51 17.37
N ILE A 70 -10.03 -7.01 17.63
CA ILE A 70 -11.28 -7.64 17.18
C ILE A 70 -11.39 -7.65 15.65
N ILE A 71 -11.06 -6.52 15.02
CA ILE A 71 -11.03 -6.41 13.54
C ILE A 71 -10.04 -7.41 12.96
N PHE A 72 -8.84 -7.50 13.54
CA PHE A 72 -7.79 -8.42 13.10
C PHE A 72 -8.24 -9.87 13.16
N GLU A 73 -8.84 -10.31 14.26
CA GLU A 73 -9.39 -11.66 14.39
C GLU A 73 -10.45 -11.97 13.31
N ASN A 74 -11.36 -11.01 13.06
CA ASN A 74 -12.42 -11.16 12.07
C ASN A 74 -11.84 -11.31 10.64
N VAL A 75 -10.95 -10.40 10.23
CA VAL A 75 -10.39 -10.43 8.87
C VAL A 75 -9.47 -11.64 8.63
N LYS A 76 -8.82 -12.13 9.68
CA LYS A 76 -8.06 -13.40 9.63
C LYS A 76 -8.98 -14.61 9.44
N ARG A 77 -10.07 -14.67 10.20
CA ARG A 77 -11.08 -15.72 10.06
C ARG A 77 -11.71 -15.74 8.67
N GLU A 78 -11.97 -14.56 8.10
CA GLU A 78 -12.53 -14.40 6.76
C GLU A 78 -11.50 -14.53 5.64
N LYS A 79 -10.21 -14.69 5.97
CA LYS A 79 -9.09 -14.77 5.03
C LYS A 79 -9.01 -13.56 4.09
N LYS A 80 -9.37 -12.38 4.60
CA LYS A 80 -9.36 -11.13 3.86
C LYS A 80 -8.04 -10.37 3.96
N PHE A 81 -7.16 -10.77 4.90
CA PHE A 81 -5.88 -10.15 5.12
C PHE A 81 -4.77 -11.18 5.32
N PHE A 82 -3.63 -10.96 4.71
CA PHE A 82 -2.37 -11.63 5.02
C PHE A 82 -1.19 -10.66 4.82
N ALA A 83 -0.04 -10.99 5.41
CA ALA A 83 1.17 -10.19 5.31
C ALA A 83 2.28 -10.95 4.59
N THR A 84 3.14 -10.23 3.86
CA THR A 84 4.33 -10.79 3.19
C THR A 84 5.51 -9.83 3.29
N THR A 85 6.72 -10.37 3.19
CA THR A 85 7.94 -9.55 3.05
C THR A 85 8.28 -9.24 1.60
N LYS A 86 7.57 -9.82 0.66
CA LYS A 86 7.84 -9.70 -0.78
C LYS A 86 6.89 -8.70 -1.42
N ILE A 87 7.45 -7.59 -1.85
CA ILE A 87 6.67 -6.51 -2.45
C ILE A 87 6.00 -6.92 -3.78
N ASP A 88 6.65 -7.78 -4.54
CA ASP A 88 6.13 -8.32 -5.80
C ASP A 88 4.85 -9.14 -5.57
N GLU A 89 4.79 -9.95 -4.51
CA GLU A 89 3.59 -10.71 -4.13
C GLU A 89 2.41 -9.79 -3.75
N GLY A 90 2.69 -8.60 -3.19
CA GLY A 90 1.66 -7.63 -2.82
C GLY A 90 1.21 -6.79 -4.01
N VAL A 91 2.14 -6.13 -4.67
CA VAL A 91 1.87 -5.09 -5.66
C VAL A 91 1.32 -5.66 -6.98
N SER A 92 1.96 -6.71 -7.53
CA SER A 92 1.64 -7.18 -8.89
C SER A 92 0.22 -7.75 -9.06
N GLN A 93 -0.47 -8.03 -7.97
CA GLN A 93 -1.84 -8.53 -7.99
C GLN A 93 -2.87 -7.59 -7.39
N SER A 94 -2.47 -6.34 -7.09
CA SER A 94 -3.33 -5.35 -6.45
C SER A 94 -3.68 -4.21 -7.38
N ASP A 95 -4.91 -3.73 -7.25
CA ASP A 95 -5.44 -2.61 -8.02
C ASP A 95 -5.13 -1.27 -7.34
N VAL A 96 -5.07 -1.28 -6.00
CA VAL A 96 -4.77 -0.09 -5.18
C VAL A 96 -3.58 -0.39 -4.28
N ILE A 97 -2.58 0.46 -4.34
CA ILE A 97 -1.34 0.36 -3.56
C ILE A 97 -1.21 1.59 -2.66
N LEU A 98 -1.22 1.38 -1.35
CA LEU A 98 -0.97 2.43 -0.37
C LEU A 98 0.47 2.35 0.14
N LEU A 99 1.14 3.50 0.16
CA LEU A 99 2.50 3.63 0.70
C LEU A 99 2.43 4.30 2.08
N SER A 100 2.59 3.50 3.13
CA SER A 100 2.58 3.95 4.54
C SER A 100 3.97 3.74 5.16
N LEU A 101 4.96 4.37 4.54
CA LEU A 101 6.38 4.19 4.86
C LEU A 101 6.88 5.27 5.81
N PRO A 102 7.86 4.97 6.66
CA PRO A 102 8.44 5.96 7.56
C PRO A 102 9.20 7.04 6.78
N THR A 103 9.03 8.29 7.21
CA THR A 103 9.73 9.46 6.70
C THR A 103 10.46 10.16 7.86
N PRO A 104 11.54 9.53 8.41
CA PRO A 104 12.23 10.06 9.57
C PRO A 104 12.92 11.39 9.22
N MET A 105 13.01 12.28 10.21
CA MET A 105 13.79 13.50 10.10
C MET A 105 15.22 13.26 10.61
N ASP A 106 16.18 13.91 9.98
CA ASP A 106 17.55 13.96 10.45
C ASP A 106 17.75 15.01 11.58
N GLU A 107 18.98 15.17 12.05
CA GLU A 107 19.33 16.13 13.11
C GLU A 107 19.08 17.59 12.73
N ASN A 108 18.96 17.90 11.43
CA ASN A 108 18.67 19.22 10.89
C ASN A 108 17.19 19.42 10.55
N ASN A 109 16.31 18.50 10.99
CA ASN A 109 14.90 18.47 10.66
C ASN A 109 14.61 18.32 9.15
N VAL A 110 15.52 17.68 8.40
CA VAL A 110 15.31 17.37 6.99
C VAL A 110 14.70 15.96 6.88
N PRO A 111 13.52 15.80 6.25
CA PRO A 111 12.89 14.51 6.10
C PRO A 111 13.65 13.61 5.13
N SER A 112 13.76 12.33 5.47
CA SER A 112 14.34 11.33 4.57
C SER A 112 13.24 10.55 3.84
N TYR A 113 13.20 10.65 2.53
CA TYR A 113 12.30 9.91 1.66
C TYR A 113 12.94 8.68 1.02
N SER A 114 14.03 8.18 1.61
CA SER A 114 14.79 7.05 1.06
C SER A 114 13.93 5.78 0.91
N ALA A 115 13.06 5.49 1.87
CA ALA A 115 12.14 4.36 1.80
C ALA A 115 11.14 4.50 0.64
N LEU A 116 10.50 5.68 0.51
CA LEU A 116 9.57 5.98 -0.59
C LEU A 116 10.24 5.88 -1.96
N LYS A 117 11.45 6.46 -2.11
CA LYS A 117 12.24 6.39 -3.34
C LYS A 117 12.64 4.95 -3.69
N SER A 118 13.02 4.15 -2.68
CA SER A 118 13.37 2.73 -2.88
C SER A 118 12.17 1.91 -3.33
N VAL A 119 11.02 2.10 -2.69
CA VAL A 119 9.78 1.44 -3.10
C VAL A 119 9.31 1.94 -4.46
N GLY A 120 9.38 3.25 -4.73
CA GLY A 120 9.05 3.82 -6.04
C GLY A 120 9.79 3.16 -7.20
N LYS A 121 11.09 2.88 -7.04
CA LYS A 121 11.89 2.14 -8.03
C LYS A 121 11.37 0.72 -8.28
N GLN A 122 10.93 0.03 -7.22
CA GLN A 122 10.36 -1.31 -7.35
C GLN A 122 8.98 -1.27 -8.01
N LEU A 123 8.16 -0.25 -7.69
CA LEU A 123 6.86 -0.05 -8.31
C LEU A 123 6.96 0.15 -9.82
N HIS A 124 8.05 0.75 -10.32
CA HIS A 124 8.31 0.89 -11.76
C HIS A 124 8.12 -0.44 -12.52
N ASP A 125 8.61 -1.54 -11.96
CA ASP A 125 8.55 -2.86 -12.60
C ASP A 125 7.27 -3.65 -12.28
N LEU A 126 6.65 -3.38 -11.13
CA LEU A 126 5.60 -4.20 -10.55
C LEU A 126 4.18 -3.69 -10.83
N LEU A 127 4.00 -2.38 -11.04
CA LEU A 127 2.67 -1.82 -11.28
C LEU A 127 2.06 -2.34 -12.59
N THR A 128 0.77 -2.57 -12.54
CA THR A 128 -0.03 -2.91 -13.71
C THR A 128 -0.77 -1.67 -14.24
N PRO A 129 -1.17 -1.65 -15.52
CA PRO A 129 -2.06 -0.60 -16.02
C PRO A 129 -3.33 -0.51 -15.17
N ASP A 130 -3.84 0.70 -15.00
CA ASP A 130 -5.03 1.03 -14.20
C ASP A 130 -4.85 0.92 -12.67
N SER A 131 -3.62 0.64 -12.18
CA SER A 131 -3.33 0.69 -10.76
C SER A 131 -3.42 2.11 -10.20
N LEU A 132 -3.89 2.23 -8.95
CA LEU A 132 -3.86 3.47 -8.18
C LEU A 132 -2.80 3.37 -7.08
N VAL A 133 -1.85 4.30 -7.06
CA VAL A 133 -0.89 4.45 -5.95
C VAL A 133 -1.30 5.64 -5.08
N ILE A 134 -1.42 5.40 -3.79
CA ILE A 134 -1.77 6.42 -2.79
C ILE A 134 -0.59 6.55 -1.81
N VAL A 135 -0.12 7.77 -1.58
CA VAL A 135 0.92 8.07 -0.59
C VAL A 135 0.24 8.51 0.70
N GLU A 136 0.27 7.64 1.71
CA GLU A 136 -0.27 7.91 3.06
C GLU A 136 0.83 8.46 3.99
N SER A 137 2.10 8.32 3.61
CA SER A 137 3.24 8.85 4.36
C SER A 137 3.20 10.38 4.44
N THR A 138 3.69 10.94 5.56
CA THR A 138 3.86 12.39 5.70
C THR A 138 4.98 12.86 4.78
N ILE A 139 4.65 13.74 3.83
CA ILE A 139 5.57 14.26 2.83
C ILE A 139 5.42 15.78 2.70
N GLU A 140 6.44 16.44 2.16
CA GLU A 140 6.36 17.86 1.81
C GLU A 140 5.55 18.07 0.53
N PRO A 141 4.90 19.22 0.38
CA PRO A 141 4.21 19.58 -0.86
C PRO A 141 5.18 19.55 -2.06
N GLY A 142 4.74 18.93 -3.15
CA GLY A 142 5.52 18.80 -4.38
C GLY A 142 6.34 17.52 -4.50
N PHE A 143 6.67 16.83 -3.42
CA PHE A 143 7.50 15.61 -3.49
C PHE A 143 6.93 14.53 -4.43
N VAL A 144 5.62 14.34 -4.46
CA VAL A 144 4.99 13.35 -5.34
C VAL A 144 5.20 13.75 -6.80
N GLU A 145 4.87 14.99 -7.15
CA GLU A 145 4.92 15.51 -8.51
C GLU A 145 6.34 15.67 -9.03
N ASP A 146 7.23 16.18 -8.20
CA ASP A 146 8.58 16.56 -8.60
C ASP A 146 9.55 15.37 -8.63
N GLU A 147 9.34 14.39 -7.74
CA GLU A 147 10.29 13.30 -7.58
C GLU A 147 9.66 11.90 -7.74
N LEU A 148 8.62 11.58 -6.95
CA LEU A 148 8.13 10.20 -6.86
C LEU A 148 7.54 9.69 -8.16
N ILE A 149 6.76 10.53 -8.87
CA ILE A 149 6.20 10.18 -10.17
C ILE A 149 7.32 9.84 -11.16
N SER A 150 8.38 10.67 -11.24
CA SER A 150 9.51 10.42 -12.13
C SER A 150 10.20 9.10 -11.84
N ILE A 151 10.34 8.74 -10.55
CA ILE A 151 10.95 7.48 -10.12
C ILE A 151 10.09 6.28 -10.54
N ILE A 152 8.76 6.38 -10.36
CA ILE A 152 7.83 5.30 -10.72
C ILE A 152 7.71 5.15 -12.23
N GLU A 153 7.66 6.24 -12.98
CA GLU A 153 7.57 6.21 -14.43
C GLU A 153 8.89 5.73 -15.09
N GLY A 154 10.03 6.10 -14.51
CA GLY A 154 11.37 5.81 -15.06
C GLY A 154 11.57 6.36 -16.46
N ASP A 155 12.60 5.90 -17.15
CA ASP A 155 12.93 6.32 -18.52
C ASP A 155 12.07 5.64 -19.60
N GLY A 156 11.19 4.73 -19.22
CA GLY A 156 10.32 3.97 -20.11
C GLY A 156 8.92 4.56 -20.25
N ASN A 157 8.29 4.34 -21.41
CA ASN A 157 6.89 4.72 -21.66
C ASN A 157 5.88 3.66 -21.18
N ARG A 158 6.24 2.80 -20.22
CA ARG A 158 5.40 1.68 -19.79
C ARG A 158 4.14 2.17 -19.10
N LEU A 159 4.30 3.03 -18.10
CA LEU A 159 3.21 3.63 -17.34
C LEU A 159 3.39 5.15 -17.29
N LYS A 160 2.28 5.87 -17.29
CA LYS A 160 2.24 7.34 -17.15
C LYS A 160 1.15 7.70 -16.16
N ALA A 161 1.50 8.48 -15.15
CA ALA A 161 0.56 8.98 -14.17
C ALA A 161 -0.58 9.75 -14.83
N GLY A 162 -1.80 9.51 -14.36
CA GLY A 162 -3.02 10.10 -14.90
C GLY A 162 -3.48 9.57 -16.26
N LYS A 163 -2.69 8.70 -16.92
CA LYS A 163 -3.08 8.07 -18.20
C LYS A 163 -3.16 6.56 -18.12
N LYS A 164 -2.23 5.93 -17.41
CA LYS A 164 -2.15 4.47 -17.28
C LYS A 164 -2.08 3.99 -15.83
N CYS A 165 -1.87 4.89 -14.89
CA CYS A 165 -1.99 4.66 -13.45
C CYS A 165 -2.39 5.97 -12.77
N GLY A 166 -3.05 5.88 -11.61
CA GLY A 166 -3.35 7.01 -10.75
C GLY A 166 -2.30 7.09 -9.62
N ILE A 167 -1.85 8.30 -9.30
CA ILE A 167 -1.02 8.59 -8.13
C ILE A 167 -1.67 9.75 -7.41
N GLY A 168 -1.91 9.58 -6.11
CA GLY A 168 -2.50 10.58 -5.25
C GLY A 168 -2.05 10.45 -3.80
#